data_13730eae3df55ce9d737b69ff95ea903
#
_entry.id   13730eae3df55ce9d737b69ff95ea903
#
_cell.length_a   1.000
_cell.length_b   1.000
_cell.length_c   1.000
_cell.angle_alpha   90.00
_cell.angle_beta   90.00
_cell.angle_gamma   90.00
#
_symmetry.space_group_name_H-M   'P 1'
#
loop_
_entity.id
_entity.type
_entity.pdbx_description
1 polymer ?
#
loop_
_entity_poly.entity_id
_entity_poly.type
_entity_poly.pdbx_seq_one_letter_code
_entity_poly.pdbx_strand_id
1 'polypeptide(L)'
;EMETLRYIAEKMNIEIEWIVVGADGWNERINLMLATNDLPDIIMKGAIPNLSTAIEDGQVIAVDELMDAYSDGLKPLLDEYPGVAVSARASDGKLYTLPGINTLKPNLTSHRNLWINQQWLDNLNLEIPTTTEELLDVLRSFRDEDADGDGNPNNEIPYAVEDSGAGHTARVDIISGLFGLYYNLDYENIKLEDGKVSFLKNTDEWKEVLQYMNVMYKEGLLDNEVYTQTGDSSIGKISSGNCGVFGLSSDDLFTTVSDQYVALAPVKSPNGKEPVIQLASNSMGSNTFITAADETPWVSFRFLDYFFTEEGSMTIGCFNEDLIGITCQKYDDGTWDYTNEMLHDERGVA
;
A
#
# COMPACT_ATOMS: atom_id res chain seq x y z
N GLU A 1 5.39 18.85 14.05
CA GLU A 1 6.54 18.45 13.20
C GLU A 1 7.00 17.06 13.66
N MET A 2 7.25 16.16 12.72
CA MET A 2 7.74 14.81 13.04
C MET A 2 9.19 14.89 13.57
N GLU A 3 9.48 14.22 14.68
CA GLU A 3 10.79 14.21 15.33
C GLU A 3 11.90 13.75 14.38
N THR A 4 11.63 12.74 13.57
CA THR A 4 12.56 12.21 12.56
C THR A 4 12.92 13.22 11.48
N LEU A 5 11.97 14.00 10.99
CA LEU A 5 12.24 15.04 9.99
C LEU A 5 13.03 16.21 10.57
N ARG A 6 12.75 16.57 11.82
CA ARG A 6 13.57 17.56 12.55
C ARG A 6 15.02 17.09 12.72
N TYR A 7 15.20 15.84 13.16
CA TYR A 7 16.51 15.23 13.31
C TYR A 7 17.31 15.27 11.99
N ILE A 8 16.67 14.90 10.87
CA ILE A 8 17.32 14.91 9.55
C ILE A 8 17.71 16.33 9.14
N ALA A 9 16.82 17.31 9.34
CA ALA A 9 17.08 18.71 9.01
C ALA A 9 18.28 19.27 9.81
N GLU A 10 18.34 19.01 11.13
CA GLU A 10 19.45 19.38 12.00
C GLU A 10 20.75 18.70 11.55
N LYS A 11 20.74 17.39 11.28
CA LYS A 11 21.89 16.63 10.80
C LYS A 11 22.45 17.16 9.49
N MET A 12 21.61 17.56 8.58
CA MET A 12 21.99 18.10 7.27
C MET A 12 22.27 19.60 7.29
N ASN A 13 22.06 20.25 8.44
CA ASN A 13 22.18 21.69 8.63
C ASN A 13 21.37 22.49 7.61
N ILE A 14 20.09 22.11 7.46
CA ILE A 14 19.09 22.78 6.61
C ILE A 14 17.92 23.24 7.46
N GLU A 15 17.23 24.28 7.00
CA GLU A 15 15.95 24.73 7.55
C GLU A 15 14.86 24.41 6.55
N ILE A 16 13.74 23.82 7.02
CA ILE A 16 12.65 23.38 6.17
C ILE A 16 11.37 24.12 6.60
N GLU A 17 10.76 24.82 5.67
CA GLU A 17 9.41 25.36 5.84
C GLU A 17 8.38 24.38 5.25
N TRP A 18 7.50 23.85 6.10
CA TRP A 18 6.53 22.84 5.71
C TRP A 18 5.20 23.46 5.30
N ILE A 19 4.77 23.17 4.06
CA ILE A 19 3.42 23.44 3.58
C ILE A 19 2.63 22.14 3.60
N VAL A 20 1.84 21.93 4.65
CA VAL A 20 1.07 20.68 4.84
C VAL A 20 -0.29 20.80 4.17
N VAL A 21 -0.60 19.84 3.30
CA VAL A 21 -1.88 19.78 2.57
C VAL A 21 -2.53 18.43 2.84
N GLY A 22 -3.79 18.44 3.31
CA GLY A 22 -4.56 17.21 3.50
C GLY A 22 -4.89 16.53 2.17
N ALA A 23 -5.06 15.20 2.20
CA ALA A 23 -5.31 14.39 1.00
C ALA A 23 -6.52 14.88 0.19
N ASP A 24 -7.61 15.24 0.86
CA ASP A 24 -8.85 15.71 0.22
C ASP A 24 -8.67 17.07 -0.53
N GLY A 25 -7.75 17.92 -0.04
CA GLY A 25 -7.45 19.22 -0.64
C GLY A 25 -6.30 19.19 -1.65
N TRP A 26 -5.62 18.08 -1.82
CA TRP A 26 -4.39 17.99 -2.61
C TRP A 26 -4.57 18.43 -4.05
N ASN A 27 -5.56 17.85 -4.74
CA ASN A 27 -5.77 18.12 -6.17
C ASN A 27 -6.09 19.60 -6.46
N GLU A 28 -6.87 20.24 -5.61
CA GLU A 28 -7.18 21.66 -5.74
C GLU A 28 -5.93 22.50 -5.50
N ARG A 29 -5.19 22.20 -4.44
CA ARG A 29 -4.00 22.97 -4.06
C ARG A 29 -2.90 22.87 -5.11
N ILE A 30 -2.57 21.67 -5.58
CA ILE A 30 -1.49 21.46 -6.58
C ILE A 30 -1.86 22.11 -7.92
N ASN A 31 -3.12 22.01 -8.36
CA ASN A 31 -3.55 22.65 -9.60
C ASN A 31 -3.45 24.19 -9.52
N LEU A 32 -3.75 24.78 -8.36
CA LEU A 32 -3.59 26.22 -8.14
C LEU A 32 -2.11 26.61 -8.20
N MET A 33 -1.23 25.88 -7.52
CA MET A 33 0.22 26.13 -7.50
C MET A 33 0.81 26.06 -8.92
N LEU A 34 0.44 25.04 -9.69
CA LEU A 34 0.88 24.90 -11.09
C LEU A 34 0.34 26.05 -11.97
N ALA A 35 -0.94 26.40 -11.82
CA ALA A 35 -1.56 27.45 -12.63
C ALA A 35 -0.99 28.86 -12.34
N THR A 36 -0.59 29.12 -11.10
CA THR A 36 0.01 30.40 -10.70
C THR A 36 1.53 30.41 -10.79
N ASN A 37 2.15 29.26 -11.02
CA ASN A 37 3.59 29.03 -10.96
C ASN A 37 4.21 29.44 -9.58
N ASP A 38 3.41 29.34 -8.52
CA ASP A 38 3.81 29.57 -7.13
C ASP A 38 4.09 28.20 -6.48
N LEU A 39 5.28 27.66 -6.78
CA LEU A 39 5.69 26.31 -6.42
C LEU A 39 6.69 26.34 -5.25
N PRO A 40 6.63 25.38 -4.32
CA PRO A 40 7.71 25.16 -3.34
C PRO A 40 8.92 24.54 -4.02
N ASP A 41 10.07 24.52 -3.34
CA ASP A 41 11.28 23.87 -3.84
C ASP A 41 11.07 22.37 -4.07
N ILE A 42 10.37 21.71 -3.16
CA ILE A 42 10.11 20.26 -3.17
C ILE A 42 8.61 19.98 -3.02
N ILE A 43 8.10 19.04 -3.80
CA ILE A 43 6.80 18.42 -3.61
C ILE A 43 7.03 16.97 -3.16
N MET A 44 6.59 16.59 -1.96
CA MET A 44 6.76 15.25 -1.40
C MET A 44 5.42 14.52 -1.27
N LYS A 45 5.43 13.23 -1.63
CA LYS A 45 4.29 12.30 -1.49
C LYS A 45 2.99 12.75 -2.17
N GLY A 46 3.06 13.68 -3.11
CA GLY A 46 1.90 14.23 -3.80
C GLY A 46 1.99 14.03 -5.31
N ALA A 47 1.01 13.36 -5.90
CA ALA A 47 0.94 13.23 -7.36
C ALA A 47 0.71 14.61 -8.02
N ILE A 48 1.40 14.87 -9.11
CA ILE A 48 1.12 16.01 -9.98
C ILE A 48 0.16 15.56 -11.08
N PRO A 49 -1.09 16.05 -11.09
CA PRO A 49 -2.00 15.79 -12.20
C PRO A 49 -1.38 16.30 -13.50
N ASN A 50 -1.41 15.49 -14.56
CA ASN A 50 -0.79 15.84 -15.85
C ASN A 50 0.71 16.20 -15.74
N LEU A 51 1.48 15.33 -15.10
CA LEU A 51 2.93 15.51 -14.93
C LEU A 51 3.65 15.85 -16.25
N SER A 52 3.23 15.27 -17.38
CA SER A 52 3.78 15.59 -18.71
C SER A 52 3.67 17.07 -19.06
N THR A 53 2.55 17.72 -18.73
CA THR A 53 2.37 19.15 -18.93
C THR A 53 3.29 19.98 -18.02
N ALA A 54 3.40 19.60 -16.73
CA ALA A 54 4.31 20.29 -15.81
C ALA A 54 5.79 20.16 -16.25
N ILE A 55 6.17 19.04 -16.87
CA ILE A 55 7.50 18.85 -17.48
C ILE A 55 7.66 19.76 -18.70
N GLU A 56 6.70 19.77 -19.63
CA GLU A 56 6.74 20.60 -20.84
C GLU A 56 6.78 22.10 -20.51
N ASP A 57 6.07 22.52 -19.47
CA ASP A 57 6.05 23.92 -18.97
C ASP A 57 7.29 24.27 -18.14
N GLY A 58 8.19 23.29 -17.90
CA GLY A 58 9.44 23.50 -17.16
C GLY A 58 9.23 23.77 -15.66
N GLN A 59 8.12 23.32 -15.09
CA GLN A 59 7.78 23.54 -13.68
C GLN A 59 8.44 22.54 -12.72
N VAL A 60 8.84 21.38 -13.24
CA VAL A 60 9.64 20.37 -12.53
C VAL A 60 10.94 20.13 -13.27
N ILE A 61 12.01 19.84 -12.56
CA ILE A 61 13.34 19.64 -13.15
C ILE A 61 13.70 18.17 -13.26
N ALA A 62 14.47 17.83 -14.31
CA ALA A 62 15.11 16.53 -14.41
C ALA A 62 16.25 16.43 -13.39
N VAL A 63 16.31 15.29 -12.69
CA VAL A 63 17.29 15.08 -11.60
C VAL A 63 18.50 14.24 -12.00
N ASP A 64 18.61 13.83 -13.28
CA ASP A 64 19.71 12.96 -13.75
C ASP A 64 21.10 13.53 -13.46
N GLU A 65 21.34 14.82 -13.78
CA GLU A 65 22.62 15.47 -13.54
C GLU A 65 22.92 15.63 -12.03
N LEU A 66 21.89 15.92 -11.24
CA LEU A 66 22.01 15.99 -9.79
C LEU A 66 22.33 14.61 -9.19
N MET A 67 21.66 13.57 -9.68
CA MET A 67 21.90 12.19 -9.29
C MET A 67 23.33 11.75 -9.65
N ASP A 68 23.82 12.08 -10.84
CA ASP A 68 25.18 11.74 -11.26
C ASP A 68 26.25 12.47 -10.41
N ALA A 69 25.96 13.68 -9.96
CA ALA A 69 26.92 14.50 -9.23
C ALA A 69 26.88 14.30 -7.70
N TYR A 70 25.72 13.95 -7.13
CA TYR A 70 25.50 14.08 -5.69
C TYR A 70 24.82 12.86 -5.03
N SER A 71 24.45 11.80 -5.77
CA SER A 71 23.74 10.67 -5.18
C SER A 71 24.69 9.69 -4.50
N ASP A 72 24.41 9.44 -3.22
CA ASP A 72 24.99 8.37 -2.41
C ASP A 72 24.00 7.21 -2.21
N GLY A 73 22.68 7.46 -2.34
CA GLY A 73 21.60 6.52 -2.06
C GLY A 73 20.84 6.07 -3.30
N LEU A 74 20.19 7.00 -4.02
CA LEU A 74 19.26 6.68 -5.12
C LEU A 74 19.95 5.97 -6.31
N LYS A 75 21.10 6.47 -6.77
CA LYS A 75 21.78 5.92 -7.93
C LYS A 75 22.19 4.46 -7.76
N PRO A 76 22.84 4.05 -6.65
CA PRO A 76 23.14 2.65 -6.38
C PRO A 76 21.89 1.75 -6.40
N LEU A 77 20.77 2.22 -5.85
CA LEU A 77 19.52 1.45 -5.85
C LEU A 77 18.92 1.33 -7.25
N LEU A 78 18.96 2.37 -8.08
CA LEU A 78 18.49 2.28 -9.46
C LEU A 78 19.37 1.36 -10.32
N ASP A 79 20.65 1.26 -10.03
CA ASP A 79 21.56 0.31 -10.67
C ASP A 79 21.24 -1.15 -10.24
N GLU A 80 20.88 -1.36 -8.96
CA GLU A 80 20.48 -2.66 -8.43
C GLU A 80 19.07 -3.08 -8.91
N TYR A 81 18.16 -2.12 -9.06
CA TYR A 81 16.76 -2.35 -9.47
C TYR A 81 16.43 -1.71 -10.82
N PRO A 82 16.97 -2.21 -11.96
CA PRO A 82 16.82 -1.58 -13.27
C PRO A 82 15.36 -1.47 -13.75
N GLY A 83 14.46 -2.33 -13.25
CA GLY A 83 13.02 -2.23 -13.52
C GLY A 83 12.43 -0.95 -12.94
N VAL A 84 12.84 -0.55 -11.75
CA VAL A 84 12.43 0.72 -11.13
C VAL A 84 12.99 1.89 -11.91
N ALA A 85 14.28 1.82 -12.29
CA ALA A 85 14.93 2.85 -13.09
C ALA A 85 14.21 3.13 -14.41
N VAL A 86 13.70 2.09 -15.07
CA VAL A 86 12.94 2.23 -16.32
C VAL A 86 11.54 2.80 -16.06
N SER A 87 10.83 2.29 -15.05
CA SER A 87 9.43 2.69 -14.76
C SER A 87 9.31 4.14 -14.25
N ALA A 88 10.35 4.66 -13.60
CA ALA A 88 10.36 6.02 -13.05
C ALA A 88 10.68 7.10 -14.09
N ARG A 89 11.16 6.74 -15.30
CA ARG A 89 11.53 7.70 -16.32
C ARG A 89 10.33 8.16 -17.13
N ALA A 90 10.32 9.45 -17.45
CA ALA A 90 9.37 10.04 -18.39
C ALA A 90 9.62 9.57 -19.82
N SER A 91 8.71 9.90 -20.74
CA SER A 91 8.78 9.50 -22.16
C SER A 91 10.01 10.02 -22.91
N ASP A 92 10.64 11.09 -22.42
CA ASP A 92 11.90 11.63 -22.94
C ASP A 92 13.16 10.91 -22.41
N GLY A 93 12.96 9.91 -21.57
CA GLY A 93 14.01 9.10 -20.95
C GLY A 93 14.66 9.70 -19.70
N LYS A 94 14.21 10.87 -19.25
CA LYS A 94 14.76 11.54 -18.05
C LYS A 94 13.96 11.21 -16.80
N LEU A 95 14.60 11.38 -15.65
CA LEU A 95 14.03 11.20 -14.33
C LEU A 95 13.59 12.56 -13.75
N TYR A 96 12.29 12.78 -13.60
CA TYR A 96 11.71 14.01 -13.03
C TYR A 96 11.16 13.80 -11.62
N THR A 97 11.11 12.57 -11.18
CA THR A 97 10.54 12.18 -9.90
C THR A 97 11.44 11.17 -9.21
N LEU A 98 11.54 11.25 -7.89
CA LEU A 98 12.26 10.26 -7.11
C LEU A 98 11.30 9.09 -6.81
N PRO A 99 11.62 7.86 -7.27
CA PRO A 99 10.75 6.70 -7.06
C PRO A 99 10.80 6.20 -5.63
N GLY A 100 9.69 5.71 -5.12
CA GLY A 100 9.71 4.84 -3.95
C GLY A 100 10.30 3.48 -4.32
N ILE A 101 11.28 3.00 -3.55
CA ILE A 101 11.96 1.73 -3.81
C ILE A 101 11.79 0.80 -2.62
N ASN A 102 11.16 -0.36 -2.86
CA ASN A 102 11.08 -1.43 -1.87
C ASN A 102 12.25 -2.39 -2.09
N THR A 103 13.18 -2.42 -1.16
CA THR A 103 14.36 -3.30 -1.19
C THR A 103 14.11 -4.68 -0.59
N LEU A 104 12.93 -4.91 0.01
CA LEU A 104 12.55 -6.21 0.52
C LEU A 104 12.45 -7.23 -0.61
N LYS A 105 12.85 -8.47 -0.34
CA LYS A 105 12.74 -9.52 -1.33
C LYS A 105 11.26 -9.76 -1.64
N PRO A 106 10.83 -9.66 -2.92
CA PRO A 106 9.42 -9.78 -3.29
C PRO A 106 8.73 -11.07 -2.82
N ASN A 107 9.49 -12.16 -2.67
CA ASN A 107 8.97 -13.44 -2.22
C ASN A 107 8.78 -13.56 -0.70
N LEU A 108 9.14 -12.53 0.07
CA LEU A 108 8.94 -12.49 1.53
C LEU A 108 7.82 -11.54 1.94
N THR A 109 7.31 -10.73 1.02
CA THR A 109 6.26 -9.76 1.30
C THR A 109 5.11 -9.96 0.34
N SER A 110 3.92 -10.26 0.86
CA SER A 110 2.68 -10.13 0.11
C SER A 110 2.20 -8.69 0.19
N HIS A 111 1.71 -8.15 -0.92
CA HIS A 111 1.14 -6.81 -0.89
C HIS A 111 -0.22 -6.80 -0.17
N ARG A 112 -0.90 -7.95 -0.12
CA ARG A 112 -2.14 -8.16 0.61
C ARG A 112 -2.32 -9.61 0.97
N ASN A 113 -2.78 -9.82 2.19
CA ASN A 113 -3.11 -11.14 2.72
C ASN A 113 -4.62 -11.24 2.91
N LEU A 114 -5.17 -12.43 2.73
CA LEU A 114 -6.49 -12.74 3.27
C LEU A 114 -6.34 -13.08 4.74
N TRP A 115 -7.26 -12.55 5.53
CA TRP A 115 -7.40 -12.85 6.96
C TRP A 115 -8.75 -13.48 7.19
N ILE A 116 -8.80 -14.48 8.08
CA ILE A 116 -10.03 -15.15 8.47
C ILE A 116 -10.15 -15.15 10.00
N ASN A 117 -11.33 -14.92 10.49
CA ASN A 117 -11.61 -14.92 11.92
C ASN A 117 -11.57 -16.35 12.46
N GLN A 118 -10.49 -16.71 13.14
CA GLN A 118 -10.30 -18.02 13.74
C GLN A 118 -11.28 -18.26 14.88
N GLN A 119 -11.60 -17.21 15.66
CA GLN A 119 -12.54 -17.34 16.76
C GLN A 119 -13.96 -17.70 16.25
N TRP A 120 -14.39 -17.14 15.12
CA TRP A 120 -15.66 -17.49 14.49
C TRP A 120 -15.67 -18.93 13.97
N LEU A 121 -14.56 -19.38 13.37
CA LEU A 121 -14.41 -20.78 12.97
C LEU A 121 -14.54 -21.72 14.19
N ASP A 122 -13.85 -21.40 15.27
CA ASP A 122 -13.87 -22.20 16.50
C ASP A 122 -15.26 -22.22 17.14
N ASN A 123 -15.95 -21.07 17.21
CA ASN A 123 -17.32 -20.96 17.76
C ASN A 123 -18.32 -21.83 16.99
N LEU A 124 -18.18 -21.87 15.66
CA LEU A 124 -19.06 -22.66 14.78
C LEU A 124 -18.52 -24.08 14.52
N ASN A 125 -17.38 -24.46 15.09
CA ASN A 125 -16.71 -25.75 14.88
C ASN A 125 -16.44 -26.04 13.38
N LEU A 126 -15.93 -25.00 12.67
CA LEU A 126 -15.57 -25.08 11.26
C LEU A 126 -14.04 -25.17 11.09
N GLU A 127 -13.62 -25.85 10.01
CA GLU A 127 -12.21 -25.91 9.62
C GLU A 127 -11.83 -24.72 8.72
N ILE A 128 -10.53 -24.37 8.67
CA ILE A 128 -10.02 -23.37 7.75
C ILE A 128 -10.23 -23.85 6.32
N PRO A 129 -10.89 -23.06 5.44
CA PRO A 129 -11.18 -23.48 4.07
C PRO A 129 -9.90 -23.58 3.23
N THR A 130 -9.86 -24.59 2.34
CA THR A 130 -8.74 -24.85 1.40
C THR A 130 -9.16 -24.69 -0.06
N THR A 131 -10.45 -24.63 -0.33
CA THR A 131 -11.04 -24.43 -1.66
C THR A 131 -12.00 -23.26 -1.66
N THR A 132 -12.29 -22.70 -2.86
CA THR A 132 -13.24 -21.61 -3.02
C THR A 132 -14.65 -22.01 -2.66
N GLU A 133 -15.02 -23.28 -2.84
CA GLU A 133 -16.32 -23.84 -2.43
C GLU A 133 -16.42 -23.91 -0.91
N GLU A 134 -15.40 -24.46 -0.22
CA GLU A 134 -15.35 -24.47 1.24
C GLU A 134 -15.39 -23.05 1.82
N LEU A 135 -14.71 -22.08 1.17
CA LEU A 135 -14.79 -20.68 1.56
C LEU A 135 -16.21 -20.14 1.48
N LEU A 136 -16.97 -20.45 0.39
CA LEU A 136 -18.38 -20.05 0.30
C LEU A 136 -19.22 -20.67 1.43
N ASP A 137 -18.97 -21.95 1.76
CA ASP A 137 -19.71 -22.62 2.83
C ASP A 137 -19.42 -22.00 4.20
N VAL A 138 -18.15 -21.67 4.49
CA VAL A 138 -17.75 -20.93 5.70
C VAL A 138 -18.43 -19.56 5.75
N LEU A 139 -18.41 -18.80 4.64
CA LEU A 139 -19.05 -17.49 4.58
C LEU A 139 -20.58 -17.56 4.77
N ARG A 140 -21.22 -18.65 4.30
CA ARG A 140 -22.65 -18.90 4.56
C ARG A 140 -22.92 -19.13 6.04
N SER A 141 -22.08 -19.95 6.70
CA SER A 141 -22.19 -20.16 8.14
C SER A 141 -21.98 -18.85 8.93
N PHE A 142 -20.99 -18.04 8.54
CA PHE A 142 -20.78 -16.72 9.14
C PHE A 142 -21.97 -15.77 8.98
N ARG A 143 -22.72 -15.87 7.89
CA ARG A 143 -23.92 -15.08 7.65
C ARG A 143 -25.14 -15.58 8.44
N ASP A 144 -25.31 -16.92 8.54
CA ASP A 144 -26.54 -17.54 8.99
C ASP A 144 -26.55 -17.88 10.50
N GLU A 145 -25.39 -17.87 11.14
CA GLU A 145 -25.18 -18.28 12.51
C GLU A 145 -24.56 -17.14 13.33
N ASP A 146 -24.71 -17.16 14.64
CA ASP A 146 -24.10 -16.22 15.61
C ASP A 146 -22.61 -16.54 15.72
N ALA A 147 -21.82 -16.07 14.76
CA ALA A 147 -20.44 -16.46 14.62
C ALA A 147 -19.53 -15.78 15.68
N ASP A 148 -19.82 -14.54 16.08
CA ASP A 148 -19.08 -13.84 17.11
C ASP A 148 -19.54 -14.21 18.54
N GLY A 149 -20.72 -14.85 18.67
CA GLY A 149 -21.25 -15.34 19.95
C GLY A 149 -21.88 -14.25 20.81
N ASP A 150 -22.24 -13.10 20.23
CA ASP A 150 -22.86 -11.98 20.95
C ASP A 150 -24.37 -12.17 21.19
N GLY A 151 -24.97 -13.17 20.58
CA GLY A 151 -26.40 -13.52 20.66
C GLY A 151 -27.24 -12.86 19.55
N ASN A 152 -26.65 -12.25 18.56
CA ASN A 152 -27.32 -11.58 17.45
C ASN A 152 -26.77 -12.03 16.07
N PRO A 153 -27.31 -13.08 15.43
CA PRO A 153 -26.79 -13.64 14.18
C PRO A 153 -27.07 -12.75 12.94
N ASN A 154 -27.22 -11.43 13.10
CA ASN A 154 -27.56 -10.53 11.99
C ASN A 154 -26.62 -9.32 11.88
N ASN A 155 -25.54 -9.28 12.63
CA ASN A 155 -24.55 -8.19 12.63
C ASN A 155 -23.21 -8.59 12.02
N GLU A 156 -23.02 -9.86 11.71
CA GLU A 156 -21.82 -10.39 11.09
C GLU A 156 -21.67 -9.91 9.63
N ILE A 157 -20.46 -9.54 9.26
CA ILE A 157 -20.07 -9.26 7.89
C ILE A 157 -19.19 -10.43 7.41
N PRO A 158 -19.74 -11.38 6.60
CA PRO A 158 -19.00 -12.57 6.23
C PRO A 158 -17.70 -12.25 5.48
N TYR A 159 -17.76 -11.32 4.51
CA TYR A 159 -16.59 -10.89 3.74
C TYR A 159 -16.61 -9.37 3.53
N ALA A 160 -15.63 -8.70 4.13
CA ALA A 160 -15.45 -7.27 3.98
C ALA A 160 -14.56 -6.96 2.77
N VAL A 161 -15.09 -6.19 1.82
CA VAL A 161 -14.42 -5.78 0.59
C VAL A 161 -14.67 -4.31 0.34
N GLU A 162 -13.64 -3.60 -0.12
CA GLU A 162 -13.79 -2.29 -0.71
C GLU A 162 -13.33 -2.31 -2.17
N ASP A 163 -14.15 -1.82 -3.07
CA ASP A 163 -13.84 -1.70 -4.51
C ASP A 163 -13.62 -0.24 -4.97
N SER A 164 -13.57 0.71 -4.05
CA SER A 164 -13.50 2.15 -4.35
C SER A 164 -12.14 2.66 -4.83
N GLY A 165 -11.14 1.82 -4.92
CA GLY A 165 -9.83 2.19 -5.45
C GLY A 165 -8.84 2.80 -4.46
N ALA A 166 -9.27 3.25 -3.30
CA ALA A 166 -8.43 3.98 -2.34
C ALA A 166 -8.07 3.19 -1.07
N GLY A 167 -8.64 2.00 -0.88
CA GLY A 167 -8.59 1.34 0.41
C GLY A 167 -7.49 0.30 0.61
N HIS A 168 -7.30 -0.03 1.87
CA HIS A 168 -6.41 -1.10 2.33
C HIS A 168 -7.10 -2.48 2.35
N THR A 169 -8.38 -2.57 2.01
CA THR A 169 -9.18 -3.79 2.08
C THR A 169 -9.14 -4.62 0.79
N ALA A 170 -9.53 -5.89 0.90
CA ALA A 170 -9.49 -6.82 -0.21
C ALA A 170 -10.42 -6.39 -1.33
N ARG A 171 -9.85 -6.15 -2.45
CA ARG A 171 -10.54 -5.86 -3.71
C ARG A 171 -10.70 -7.14 -4.53
N VAL A 172 -11.31 -6.98 -5.68
CA VAL A 172 -11.42 -8.02 -6.70
C VAL A 172 -10.09 -8.67 -7.10
N ASP A 173 -8.99 -7.95 -6.92
CA ASP A 173 -7.62 -8.43 -7.19
C ASP A 173 -7.26 -9.67 -6.35
N ILE A 174 -7.60 -9.70 -5.06
CA ILE A 174 -7.33 -10.88 -4.22
C ILE A 174 -8.20 -12.06 -4.66
N ILE A 175 -9.49 -11.82 -4.89
CA ILE A 175 -10.40 -12.87 -5.37
C ILE A 175 -9.95 -13.40 -6.74
N SER A 176 -9.48 -12.54 -7.64
CA SER A 176 -8.97 -12.96 -8.94
C SER A 176 -7.74 -13.87 -8.82
N GLY A 177 -6.90 -13.60 -7.81
CA GLY A 177 -5.76 -14.44 -7.48
C GLY A 177 -6.11 -15.88 -7.15
N LEU A 178 -7.26 -16.12 -6.49
CA LEU A 178 -7.75 -17.47 -6.19
C LEU A 178 -8.07 -18.28 -7.46
N PHE A 179 -8.34 -17.60 -8.57
CA PHE A 179 -8.60 -18.21 -9.88
C PHE A 179 -7.36 -18.24 -10.80
N GLY A 180 -6.18 -17.98 -10.25
CA GLY A 180 -4.91 -18.01 -11.00
C GLY A 180 -4.69 -16.78 -11.89
N LEU A 181 -5.40 -15.67 -11.64
CA LEU A 181 -5.23 -14.41 -12.35
C LEU A 181 -4.38 -13.43 -11.54
N TYR A 182 -3.28 -12.99 -12.14
CA TYR A 182 -2.53 -11.86 -11.61
C TYR A 182 -3.22 -10.55 -12.06
N TYR A 183 -3.96 -9.93 -11.14
CA TYR A 183 -4.58 -8.64 -11.35
C TYR A 183 -3.77 -7.58 -10.63
N ASN A 184 -3.13 -6.70 -11.38
CA ASN A 184 -2.38 -5.59 -10.83
C ASN A 184 -3.22 -4.31 -10.93
N LEU A 185 -3.36 -3.58 -9.82
CA LEU A 185 -4.16 -2.36 -9.75
C LEU A 185 -3.64 -1.24 -10.65
N ASP A 186 -2.32 -1.15 -10.82
CA ASP A 186 -1.69 -0.13 -11.66
C ASP A 186 -1.87 -0.43 -13.15
N TYR A 187 -2.06 -1.72 -13.49
CA TYR A 187 -2.19 -2.21 -14.87
C TYR A 187 -3.44 -3.07 -15.04
N GLU A 188 -4.55 -2.63 -14.50
CA GLU A 188 -5.81 -3.34 -14.23
C GLU A 188 -6.36 -4.22 -15.34
N ASN A 189 -5.97 -3.98 -16.55
CA ASN A 189 -6.60 -4.63 -17.70
C ASN A 189 -5.62 -5.47 -18.52
N ILE A 190 -4.36 -5.56 -18.07
CA ILE A 190 -3.29 -6.17 -18.87
C ILE A 190 -2.82 -7.48 -18.22
N LYS A 191 -2.82 -8.54 -19.03
CA LYS A 191 -2.17 -9.81 -18.73
C LYS A 191 -0.95 -9.94 -19.64
N LEU A 192 0.22 -10.18 -19.05
CA LEU A 192 1.44 -10.51 -19.76
C LEU A 192 1.74 -12.01 -19.56
N GLU A 193 1.72 -12.79 -20.62
CA GLU A 193 2.01 -14.21 -20.61
C GLU A 193 2.87 -14.56 -21.83
N ASP A 194 4.00 -15.21 -21.61
CA ASP A 194 4.95 -15.61 -22.66
C ASP A 194 5.36 -14.43 -23.60
N GLY A 195 5.53 -13.23 -23.03
CA GLY A 195 5.88 -12.01 -23.79
C GLY A 195 4.74 -11.42 -24.61
N LYS A 196 3.52 -11.96 -24.49
CA LYS A 196 2.32 -11.48 -25.17
C LYS A 196 1.43 -10.71 -24.23
N VAL A 197 1.08 -9.49 -24.61
CA VAL A 197 0.11 -8.65 -23.90
C VAL A 197 -1.30 -9.00 -24.36
N SER A 198 -2.21 -9.19 -23.41
CA SER A 198 -3.64 -9.40 -23.67
C SER A 198 -4.49 -8.60 -22.69
N PHE A 199 -5.76 -8.39 -23.03
CA PHE A 199 -6.72 -7.72 -22.17
C PHE A 199 -7.29 -8.72 -21.16
N LEU A 200 -6.98 -8.54 -19.88
CA LEU A 200 -7.29 -9.49 -18.81
C LEU A 200 -8.80 -9.71 -18.65
N LYS A 201 -9.59 -8.64 -18.70
CA LYS A 201 -11.04 -8.71 -18.47
C LYS A 201 -11.84 -9.40 -19.62
N ASN A 202 -11.16 -9.84 -20.68
CA ASN A 202 -11.73 -10.62 -21.77
C ASN A 202 -11.30 -12.10 -21.74
N THR A 203 -10.94 -12.62 -20.56
CA THR A 203 -10.54 -14.01 -20.37
C THR A 203 -11.65 -14.84 -19.72
N ASP A 204 -11.62 -16.16 -19.92
CA ASP A 204 -12.57 -17.07 -19.27
C ASP A 204 -12.37 -17.08 -17.75
N GLU A 205 -11.13 -16.97 -17.29
CA GLU A 205 -10.82 -16.88 -15.87
C GLU A 205 -11.44 -15.64 -15.22
N TRP A 206 -11.42 -14.49 -15.88
CA TRP A 206 -12.09 -13.29 -15.37
C TRP A 206 -13.60 -13.48 -15.27
N LYS A 207 -14.20 -14.21 -16.21
CA LYS A 207 -15.61 -14.57 -16.14
C LYS A 207 -15.91 -15.44 -14.92
N GLU A 208 -15.04 -16.41 -14.59
CA GLU A 208 -15.17 -17.25 -13.38
C GLU A 208 -15.11 -16.41 -12.11
N VAL A 209 -14.16 -15.46 -12.02
CA VAL A 209 -14.08 -14.49 -10.92
C VAL A 209 -15.40 -13.73 -10.75
N LEU A 210 -15.93 -13.17 -11.84
CA LEU A 210 -17.20 -12.42 -11.79
C LEU A 210 -18.39 -13.31 -11.42
N GLN A 211 -18.41 -14.56 -11.84
CA GLN A 211 -19.44 -15.53 -11.45
C GLN A 211 -19.36 -15.83 -9.95
N TYR A 212 -18.16 -16.03 -9.40
CA TYR A 212 -17.96 -16.27 -8.00
C TYR A 212 -18.38 -15.05 -7.15
N MET A 213 -17.92 -13.85 -7.52
CA MET A 213 -18.35 -12.62 -6.85
C MET A 213 -19.86 -12.38 -6.93
N ASN A 214 -20.48 -12.76 -8.06
CA ASN A 214 -21.95 -12.66 -8.23
C ASN A 214 -22.70 -13.60 -7.28
N VAL A 215 -22.16 -14.80 -7.02
CA VAL A 215 -22.70 -15.70 -5.99
C VAL A 215 -22.57 -15.04 -4.62
N MET A 216 -21.38 -14.58 -4.25
CA MET A 216 -21.16 -13.91 -2.96
C MET A 216 -22.10 -12.71 -2.76
N TYR A 217 -22.25 -11.87 -3.78
CA TYR A 217 -23.15 -10.72 -3.73
C TYR A 217 -24.63 -11.12 -3.59
N LYS A 218 -25.10 -12.05 -4.42
CA LYS A 218 -26.51 -12.48 -4.39
C LYS A 218 -26.92 -13.17 -3.11
N GLU A 219 -25.99 -13.89 -2.50
CA GLU A 219 -26.21 -14.59 -1.24
C GLU A 219 -25.97 -13.69 -0.01
N GLY A 220 -25.59 -12.41 -0.20
CA GLY A 220 -25.34 -11.48 0.90
C GLY A 220 -24.09 -11.84 1.71
N LEU A 221 -23.09 -12.47 1.07
CA LEU A 221 -21.81 -12.82 1.70
C LEU A 221 -20.80 -11.67 1.66
N LEU A 222 -20.99 -10.70 0.76
CA LEU A 222 -20.20 -9.46 0.72
C LEU A 222 -20.83 -8.40 1.62
N ASP A 223 -19.99 -7.54 2.19
CA ASP A 223 -20.47 -6.34 2.89
C ASP A 223 -21.48 -5.58 1.99
N ASN A 224 -22.64 -5.24 2.53
CA ASN A 224 -23.68 -4.54 1.80
C ASN A 224 -23.26 -3.17 1.28
N GLU A 225 -22.25 -2.56 1.88
CA GLU A 225 -21.70 -1.24 1.51
C GLU A 225 -20.49 -1.34 0.57
N VAL A 226 -20.17 -2.51 0.04
CA VAL A 226 -18.97 -2.80 -0.76
C VAL A 226 -18.70 -1.78 -1.88
N TYR A 227 -19.75 -1.20 -2.48
CA TYR A 227 -19.65 -0.23 -3.57
C TYR A 227 -19.72 1.24 -3.11
N THR A 228 -19.94 1.50 -1.82
CA THR A 228 -20.24 2.87 -1.33
C THR A 228 -19.39 3.29 -0.14
N GLN A 229 -18.77 2.33 0.55
CA GLN A 229 -17.95 2.62 1.72
C GLN A 229 -16.57 3.16 1.32
N THR A 230 -15.95 3.88 2.25
CA THR A 230 -14.55 4.31 2.15
C THR A 230 -13.63 3.29 2.82
N GLY A 231 -12.32 3.38 2.55
CA GLY A 231 -11.31 2.56 3.21
C GLY A 231 -11.36 2.68 4.74
N ASP A 232 -11.47 3.90 5.25
CA ASP A 232 -11.56 4.15 6.69
C ASP A 232 -12.80 3.51 7.33
N SER A 233 -13.95 3.57 6.65
CA SER A 233 -15.18 2.90 7.09
C SER A 233 -14.99 1.38 7.14
N SER A 234 -14.35 0.80 6.14
CA SER A 234 -14.09 -0.64 6.06
C SER A 234 -13.10 -1.09 7.14
N ILE A 235 -12.02 -0.34 7.37
CA ILE A 235 -11.07 -0.59 8.47
C ILE A 235 -11.77 -0.49 9.83
N GLY A 236 -12.65 0.49 10.02
CA GLY A 236 -13.45 0.61 11.23
C GLY A 236 -14.31 -0.62 11.52
N LYS A 237 -14.95 -1.20 10.49
CA LYS A 237 -15.72 -2.46 10.62
C LYS A 237 -14.80 -3.64 10.98
N ILE A 238 -13.63 -3.77 10.33
CA ILE A 238 -12.66 -4.82 10.63
C ILE A 238 -12.16 -4.70 12.08
N SER A 239 -11.78 -3.48 12.48
CA SER A 239 -11.27 -3.20 13.84
C SER A 239 -12.32 -3.37 14.95
N SER A 240 -13.61 -3.44 14.59
CA SER A 240 -14.67 -3.77 15.55
C SER A 240 -14.81 -5.28 15.82
N GLY A 241 -14.15 -6.15 15.04
CA GLY A 241 -14.24 -7.60 15.14
C GLY A 241 -15.45 -8.23 14.43
N ASN A 242 -16.28 -7.43 13.75
CA ASN A 242 -17.53 -7.90 13.14
C ASN A 242 -17.35 -8.43 11.70
N CYS A 243 -16.13 -8.79 11.31
CA CYS A 243 -15.83 -9.31 9.97
C CYS A 243 -15.28 -10.73 10.04
N GLY A 244 -15.79 -11.61 9.18
CA GLY A 244 -15.32 -12.99 9.07
C GLY A 244 -14.05 -13.13 8.24
N VAL A 245 -14.06 -12.60 7.02
CA VAL A 245 -12.93 -12.63 6.09
C VAL A 245 -12.71 -11.24 5.49
N PHE A 246 -11.46 -10.86 5.30
CA PHE A 246 -11.08 -9.61 4.61
C PHE A 246 -9.64 -9.68 4.10
N GLY A 247 -9.25 -8.70 3.29
CA GLY A 247 -7.88 -8.57 2.81
C GLY A 247 -7.21 -7.29 3.27
N LEU A 248 -6.07 -7.43 3.95
CA LEU A 248 -5.20 -6.34 4.36
C LEU A 248 -3.73 -6.71 4.22
N SER A 249 -2.88 -5.69 4.09
CA SER A 249 -1.43 -5.88 3.93
C SER A 249 -0.77 -6.40 5.21
N SER A 250 -1.19 -5.94 6.38
CA SER A 250 -0.65 -6.34 7.68
C SER A 250 -1.70 -6.22 8.78
N ASP A 251 -1.39 -6.70 9.96
CA ASP A 251 -2.27 -6.68 11.15
C ASP A 251 -2.21 -5.38 11.96
N ASP A 252 -1.28 -4.49 11.65
CA ASP A 252 -1.15 -3.19 12.29
C ASP A 252 -2.39 -2.28 12.11
N LEU A 253 -3.18 -2.51 11.07
CA LEU A 253 -4.42 -1.78 10.79
C LEU A 253 -5.64 -2.26 11.61
N PHE A 254 -5.53 -3.39 12.33
CA PHE A 254 -6.61 -3.94 13.14
C PHE A 254 -6.12 -4.53 14.49
N THR A 255 -5.11 -3.92 15.07
CA THR A 255 -4.39 -4.38 16.28
C THR A 255 -5.30 -4.69 17.46
N THR A 256 -6.44 -4.02 17.59
CA THR A 256 -7.40 -4.21 18.69
C THR A 256 -8.05 -5.59 18.71
N VAL A 257 -8.08 -6.27 17.56
CA VAL A 257 -8.74 -7.58 17.37
C VAL A 257 -7.87 -8.58 16.61
N SER A 258 -6.59 -8.27 16.40
CA SER A 258 -5.69 -9.07 15.57
C SER A 258 -5.49 -10.50 16.08
N ASP A 259 -5.62 -10.72 17.39
CA ASP A 259 -5.56 -12.04 18.04
C ASP A 259 -6.72 -12.97 17.66
N GLN A 260 -7.81 -12.43 17.11
CA GLN A 260 -8.96 -13.21 16.63
C GLN A 260 -8.74 -13.76 15.23
N TYR A 261 -7.74 -13.25 14.48
CA TYR A 261 -7.55 -13.55 13.06
C TYR A 261 -6.27 -14.31 12.79
N VAL A 262 -6.34 -15.13 11.75
CA VAL A 262 -5.17 -15.82 11.17
C VAL A 262 -5.08 -15.52 9.68
N ALA A 263 -3.87 -15.55 9.14
CA ALA A 263 -3.67 -15.43 7.70
C ALA A 263 -4.25 -16.66 6.98
N LEU A 264 -5.17 -16.41 6.04
CA LEU A 264 -5.75 -17.45 5.20
C LEU A 264 -4.83 -17.72 4.02
N ALA A 265 -4.32 -18.95 3.93
CA ALA A 265 -3.59 -19.38 2.74
C ALA A 265 -4.52 -19.30 1.51
N PRO A 266 -3.99 -18.96 0.31
CA PRO A 266 -4.80 -18.88 -0.89
C PRO A 266 -5.53 -20.20 -1.18
N VAL A 267 -6.86 -20.14 -1.19
CA VAL A 267 -7.72 -21.30 -1.46
C VAL A 267 -7.74 -21.64 -2.95
N LYS A 268 -7.89 -22.91 -3.29
CA LYS A 268 -7.87 -23.40 -4.67
C LYS A 268 -9.24 -23.32 -5.31
N SER A 269 -9.32 -22.80 -6.53
CA SER A 269 -10.54 -22.84 -7.35
C SER A 269 -10.66 -24.17 -8.13
N PRO A 270 -11.88 -24.55 -8.57
CA PRO A 270 -12.09 -25.80 -9.32
C PRO A 270 -11.53 -25.76 -10.75
N ASN A 271 -11.06 -24.61 -11.24
CA ASN A 271 -10.52 -24.49 -12.59
C ASN A 271 -9.15 -25.18 -12.79
N GLY A 272 -8.57 -25.72 -11.71
CA GLY A 272 -7.30 -26.47 -11.75
C GLY A 272 -6.04 -25.60 -11.86
N LYS A 273 -6.17 -24.27 -11.79
CA LYS A 273 -5.04 -23.34 -11.72
C LYS A 273 -4.55 -23.17 -10.29
N GLU A 274 -3.26 -23.01 -10.13
CA GLU A 274 -2.72 -22.64 -8.83
C GLU A 274 -3.07 -21.17 -8.51
N PRO A 275 -3.44 -20.87 -7.26
CA PRO A 275 -3.68 -19.50 -6.84
C PRO A 275 -2.43 -18.64 -7.03
N VAL A 276 -2.64 -17.38 -7.38
CA VAL A 276 -1.59 -16.37 -7.54
C VAL A 276 -1.72 -15.33 -6.45
N ILE A 277 -0.63 -15.07 -5.73
CA ILE A 277 -0.55 -14.00 -4.75
C ILE A 277 0.18 -12.81 -5.38
N GLN A 278 -0.35 -11.63 -5.21
CA GLN A 278 0.35 -10.41 -5.59
C GLN A 278 1.50 -10.18 -4.60
N LEU A 279 2.72 -10.31 -5.08
CA LEU A 279 3.91 -9.96 -4.30
C LEU A 279 4.13 -8.45 -4.35
N ALA A 280 4.75 -7.90 -3.31
CA ALA A 280 5.16 -6.51 -3.30
C ALA A 280 6.12 -6.21 -4.46
N SER A 281 5.89 -5.09 -5.13
CA SER A 281 6.77 -4.59 -6.18
C SER A 281 8.00 -3.90 -5.58
N ASN A 282 9.14 -3.95 -6.26
CA ASN A 282 10.26 -3.07 -5.92
C ASN A 282 9.96 -1.59 -6.23
N SER A 283 9.02 -1.30 -7.12
CA SER A 283 8.55 0.06 -7.40
C SER A 283 7.30 0.38 -6.58
N MET A 284 7.37 1.44 -5.77
CA MET A 284 6.29 1.91 -4.90
C MET A 284 5.70 3.25 -5.34
N GLY A 285 5.74 3.53 -6.64
CA GLY A 285 5.29 4.80 -7.20
C GLY A 285 6.37 5.87 -7.18
N SER A 286 6.02 7.05 -7.66
CA SER A 286 6.99 8.14 -7.90
C SER A 286 6.26 9.48 -7.74
N ASN A 287 6.26 10.02 -6.53
CA ASN A 287 5.48 11.21 -6.17
C ASN A 287 6.30 12.25 -5.39
N THR A 288 7.60 12.34 -5.67
CA THR A 288 8.48 13.35 -5.07
C THR A 288 9.24 14.07 -6.17
N PHE A 289 9.16 15.39 -6.20
CA PHE A 289 9.65 16.24 -7.28
C PHE A 289 10.46 17.40 -6.73
N ILE A 290 11.48 17.83 -7.46
CA ILE A 290 12.14 19.14 -7.28
C ILE A 290 11.59 20.06 -8.35
N THR A 291 11.13 21.25 -7.95
CA THR A 291 10.52 22.20 -8.87
C THR A 291 11.55 23.16 -9.45
N ALA A 292 11.15 23.88 -10.49
CA ALA A 292 11.99 24.91 -11.09
C ALA A 292 12.06 26.20 -10.26
N ALA A 293 11.28 26.30 -9.17
CA ALA A 293 11.34 27.44 -8.24
C ALA A 293 12.55 27.32 -7.29
N ASP A 294 13.13 26.12 -7.14
CA ASP A 294 14.26 25.89 -6.27
C ASP A 294 15.55 26.56 -6.80
N GLU A 295 16.06 27.51 -6.04
CA GLU A 295 17.31 28.20 -6.36
C GLU A 295 18.58 27.38 -6.06
N THR A 296 18.43 26.30 -5.25
CA THR A 296 19.55 25.43 -4.82
C THR A 296 19.23 23.94 -4.96
N PRO A 297 18.84 23.46 -6.17
CA PRO A 297 18.28 22.12 -6.37
C PRO A 297 19.23 20.97 -5.97
N TRP A 298 20.53 21.23 -5.90
CA TRP A 298 21.49 20.26 -5.38
C TRP A 298 21.36 20.03 -3.86
N VAL A 299 20.89 21.04 -3.10
CA VAL A 299 20.62 20.89 -1.64
C VAL A 299 19.37 20.01 -1.48
N SER A 300 18.30 20.35 -2.18
CA SER A 300 17.06 19.59 -2.18
C SER A 300 17.27 18.16 -2.64
N PHE A 301 18.08 17.95 -3.67
CA PHE A 301 18.40 16.60 -4.14
C PHE A 301 19.14 15.81 -3.06
N ARG A 302 20.16 16.36 -2.41
CA ARG A 302 20.90 15.68 -1.33
C ARG A 302 20.03 15.36 -0.13
N PHE A 303 19.11 16.26 0.22
CA PHE A 303 18.13 16.00 1.27
C PHE A 303 17.24 14.81 0.92
N LEU A 304 16.71 14.76 -0.31
CA LEU A 304 15.89 13.66 -0.77
C LEU A 304 16.68 12.36 -0.98
N ASP A 305 17.90 12.43 -1.48
CA ASP A 305 18.79 11.27 -1.69
C ASP A 305 19.16 10.57 -0.37
N TYR A 306 19.22 11.30 0.73
CA TYR A 306 19.48 10.74 2.04
C TYR A 306 18.48 9.64 2.42
N PHE A 307 17.19 9.78 2.05
CA PHE A 307 16.17 8.77 2.33
C PHE A 307 16.38 7.44 1.60
N PHE A 308 17.23 7.42 0.59
CA PHE A 308 17.60 6.20 -0.16
C PHE A 308 18.86 5.53 0.41
N THR A 309 19.54 6.12 1.37
CA THR A 309 20.62 5.46 2.11
C THR A 309 20.03 4.53 3.19
N GLU A 310 20.80 3.53 3.64
CA GLU A 310 20.39 2.65 4.73
C GLU A 310 20.05 3.45 5.99
N GLU A 311 20.94 4.40 6.38
CA GLU A 311 20.71 5.25 7.54
C GLU A 311 19.45 6.11 7.41
N GLY A 312 19.26 6.76 6.26
CA GLY A 312 18.11 7.62 6.02
C GLY A 312 16.79 6.84 5.98
N SER A 313 16.79 5.66 5.35
CA SER A 313 15.65 4.76 5.31
C SER A 313 15.25 4.25 6.70
N MET A 314 16.24 3.86 7.51
CA MET A 314 16.01 3.47 8.90
C MET A 314 15.47 4.64 9.72
N THR A 315 16.08 5.83 9.57
CA THR A 315 15.70 7.04 10.33
C THR A 315 14.25 7.45 10.04
N ILE A 316 13.82 7.46 8.76
CA ILE A 316 12.43 7.83 8.43
C ILE A 316 11.44 6.77 8.91
N GLY A 317 11.85 5.52 9.04
CA GLY A 317 11.13 4.45 9.71
C GLY A 317 11.22 4.51 11.24
N CYS A 318 11.68 5.62 11.81
CA CYS A 318 11.85 5.84 13.26
C CYS A 318 12.92 4.97 13.93
N PHE A 319 13.80 4.31 13.18
CA PHE A 319 14.89 3.46 13.70
C PHE A 319 16.24 4.17 13.55
N ASN A 320 16.75 4.74 14.63
CA ASN A 320 18.04 5.41 14.66
C ASN A 320 18.66 5.30 16.07
N GLU A 321 19.99 5.23 16.16
CA GLU A 321 20.72 5.13 17.44
C GLU A 321 20.41 6.31 18.39
N ASP A 322 20.22 7.52 17.84
CA ASP A 322 19.90 8.73 18.61
C ASP A 322 18.43 8.79 19.04
N LEU A 323 17.58 7.92 18.51
CA LEU A 323 16.16 7.82 18.81
C LEU A 323 15.82 6.62 19.72
N ILE A 324 16.83 5.86 20.16
CA ILE A 324 16.64 4.75 21.10
C ILE A 324 16.02 5.26 22.41
N GLY A 325 14.93 4.61 22.83
CA GLY A 325 14.17 4.99 24.01
C GLY A 325 13.16 6.12 23.78
N ILE A 326 13.11 6.69 22.58
CA ILE A 326 12.13 7.70 22.14
C ILE A 326 11.12 7.03 21.20
N THR A 327 11.59 6.63 20.02
CA THR A 327 10.74 5.99 19.00
C THR A 327 10.98 4.49 18.84
N CYS A 328 12.19 4.04 19.14
CA CYS A 328 12.63 2.67 18.93
C CYS A 328 13.45 2.10 20.07
N GLN A 329 13.64 0.80 20.04
CA GLN A 329 14.56 0.04 20.85
C GLN A 329 15.37 -0.90 19.96
N LYS A 330 16.63 -1.12 20.33
CA LYS A 330 17.56 -2.02 19.65
C LYS A 330 17.93 -3.17 20.56
N TYR A 331 17.82 -4.39 20.06
CA TYR A 331 18.16 -5.60 20.81
C TYR A 331 19.60 -6.04 20.57
N ASP A 332 20.11 -6.89 21.45
CA ASP A 332 21.50 -7.41 21.39
C ASP A 332 21.79 -8.25 20.13
N ASP A 333 20.75 -8.81 19.50
CA ASP A 333 20.85 -9.56 18.24
C ASP A 333 20.88 -8.67 16.99
N GLY A 334 20.81 -7.33 17.19
CA GLY A 334 20.82 -6.34 16.13
C GLY A 334 19.45 -6.01 15.54
N THR A 335 18.38 -6.63 16.03
CA THR A 335 17.01 -6.29 15.63
C THR A 335 16.53 -5.00 16.28
N TRP A 336 15.54 -4.39 15.66
CA TRP A 336 14.92 -3.15 16.09
C TRP A 336 13.41 -3.36 16.26
N ASP A 337 12.81 -2.60 17.18
CA ASP A 337 11.38 -2.55 17.37
C ASP A 337 10.94 -1.15 17.80
N TYR A 338 9.68 -0.82 17.65
CA TYR A 338 9.12 0.42 18.16
C TYR A 338 9.00 0.38 19.68
N THR A 339 9.08 1.54 20.34
CA THR A 339 8.70 1.66 21.75
C THR A 339 7.18 1.54 21.89
N ASN A 340 6.71 1.07 23.07
CA ASN A 340 5.28 1.03 23.34
C ASN A 340 4.62 2.42 23.29
N GLU A 341 5.36 3.47 23.62
CA GLU A 341 4.88 4.85 23.53
C GLU A 341 4.66 5.26 22.06
N MET A 342 5.56 4.84 21.17
CA MET A 342 5.43 5.08 19.73
C MET A 342 4.24 4.34 19.13
N LEU A 343 4.06 3.07 19.45
CA LEU A 343 2.96 2.22 18.95
C LEU A 343 1.57 2.67 19.44
N HIS A 344 1.51 3.37 20.57
CA HIS A 344 0.25 3.77 21.19
C HIS A 344 0.10 5.29 21.30
N ASP A 345 0.84 6.04 20.50
CA ASP A 345 0.74 7.51 20.48
C ASP A 345 -0.62 7.94 19.90
N GLU A 346 -1.50 8.44 20.76
CA GLU A 346 -2.84 8.93 20.40
C GLU A 346 -2.81 10.08 19.39
N ARG A 347 -1.65 10.68 19.12
CA ARG A 347 -1.48 11.76 18.14
C ARG A 347 -1.31 11.23 16.71
N GLY A 348 -1.24 9.92 16.50
CA GLY A 348 -1.06 9.31 15.21
C GLY A 348 0.29 9.65 14.55
N VAL A 349 1.35 9.76 15.32
CA VAL A 349 2.72 10.13 14.87
C VAL A 349 3.56 8.87 14.57
N ALA A 350 2.94 7.69 14.65
CA ALA A 350 3.51 6.42 14.24
C ALA A 350 3.35 6.21 12.73
#